data_ddf94e5eda67f2e6a8e980dc537b97da
#
_entry.id   ddf94e5eda67f2e6a8e980dc537b97da
#
_cell.length_a   1.000
_cell.length_b   1.000
_cell.length_c   1.000
_cell.angle_alpha   90.00
_cell.angle_beta   90.00
_cell.angle_gamma   90.00
#
_symmetry.space_group_name_H-M   'P 1'
#
loop_
_entity.id
_entity.type
_entity.pdbx_description
1 polymer ?
#
loop_
_entity_poly.entity_id
_entity_poly.type
_entity_poly.pdbx_seq_one_letter_code
_entity_poly.pdbx_strand_id
1 'polypeptide(L)'
;MTALRYFTFAGKDSRTYFKFVNKIERPFLPPISVPAIEVPNRSGSIDLQRNEIGTREIKFTVTLFALTDADLRAQVRTLSAFLIYSKAQELIISDEPNRKYFARFNQSNNDLEEIAQTGQGELTFTCFDPFAYSTVENNSLFMTELNTITNNGSTRLFPRCLLYTSDAADD
;
A
#
# COMPACT_ATOMS: atom_id res chain seq x y z
N MET A 1 -17.91 -7.29 -20.07
CA MET A 1 -17.37 -8.25 -19.07
C MET A 1 -16.73 -7.46 -17.96
N THR A 2 -17.28 -7.52 -16.77
CA THR A 2 -16.69 -6.84 -15.60
C THR A 2 -15.44 -7.62 -15.20
N ALA A 3 -14.28 -7.00 -15.30
CA ALA A 3 -13.01 -7.64 -14.91
C ALA A 3 -13.10 -8.08 -13.44
N LEU A 4 -12.62 -9.29 -13.14
CA LEU A 4 -12.58 -9.81 -11.77
C LEU A 4 -11.64 -8.92 -10.95
N ARG A 5 -12.16 -8.32 -9.88
CA ARG A 5 -11.36 -7.50 -8.98
C ARG A 5 -10.59 -8.42 -8.01
N TYR A 6 -9.33 -8.16 -7.87
CA TYR A 6 -8.46 -8.86 -6.90
C TYR A 6 -7.30 -7.96 -6.49
N PHE A 7 -6.59 -8.35 -5.47
CA PHE A 7 -5.34 -7.72 -5.06
C PHE A 7 -4.32 -8.78 -4.68
N THR A 8 -3.06 -8.41 -4.74
CA THR A 8 -1.94 -9.24 -4.26
C THR A 8 -1.32 -8.53 -3.06
N PHE A 9 -1.18 -9.25 -1.95
CA PHE A 9 -0.57 -8.72 -0.73
C PHE A 9 0.53 -9.65 -0.24
N ALA A 10 1.70 -9.11 0.05
CA ALA A 10 2.89 -9.88 0.43
C ALA A 10 3.21 -11.02 -0.56
N GLY A 11 3.03 -10.80 -1.86
CA GLY A 11 3.23 -11.80 -2.91
C GLY A 11 2.14 -12.88 -3.02
N LYS A 12 1.08 -12.80 -2.21
CA LYS A 12 -0.01 -13.78 -2.21
C LYS A 12 -1.27 -13.18 -2.82
N ASP A 13 -1.95 -13.97 -3.66
CA ASP A 13 -3.16 -13.54 -4.36
C ASP A 13 -4.40 -13.64 -3.46
N SER A 14 -5.20 -12.58 -3.43
CA SER A 14 -6.45 -12.52 -2.65
C SER A 14 -7.48 -13.56 -3.06
N ARG A 15 -7.47 -14.01 -4.33
CA ARG A 15 -8.39 -15.04 -4.85
C ARG A 15 -8.25 -16.40 -4.16
N THR A 16 -7.11 -16.65 -3.53
CA THR A 16 -6.89 -17.87 -2.73
C THR A 16 -7.68 -17.86 -1.42
N TYR A 17 -7.97 -16.66 -0.91
CA TYR A 17 -8.58 -16.46 0.40
C TYR A 17 -10.03 -15.98 0.34
N PHE A 18 -10.38 -15.20 -0.70
CA PHE A 18 -11.69 -14.59 -0.86
C PHE A 18 -12.40 -15.10 -2.10
N LYS A 19 -13.70 -15.33 -1.99
CA LYS A 19 -14.55 -15.67 -3.13
C LYS A 19 -14.69 -14.50 -4.08
N PHE A 20 -14.94 -13.32 -3.53
CA PHE A 20 -15.07 -12.07 -4.29
C PHE A 20 -14.45 -10.89 -3.56
N VAL A 21 -13.88 -9.98 -4.33
CA VAL A 21 -13.57 -8.61 -3.93
C VAL A 21 -14.61 -7.72 -4.59
N ASN A 22 -15.59 -7.28 -3.79
CA ASN A 22 -16.78 -6.59 -4.28
C ASN A 22 -16.47 -5.15 -4.65
N LYS A 23 -15.70 -4.46 -3.79
CA LYS A 23 -15.37 -3.05 -3.94
C LYS A 23 -13.92 -2.80 -3.56
N ILE A 24 -13.31 -1.86 -4.27
CA ILE A 24 -11.99 -1.31 -3.96
C ILE A 24 -12.18 0.19 -3.78
N GLU A 25 -11.91 0.69 -2.59
CA GLU A 25 -11.91 2.10 -2.27
C GLU A 25 -10.47 2.58 -2.11
N ARG A 26 -10.02 3.33 -3.07
CA ARG A 26 -8.69 3.91 -3.08
C ARG A 26 -8.82 5.41 -3.32
N PRO A 27 -8.47 6.25 -2.35
CA PRO A 27 -8.42 7.69 -2.57
C PRO A 27 -7.50 8.03 -3.73
N PHE A 28 -7.94 8.91 -4.62
CA PHE A 28 -7.14 9.34 -5.76
C PHE A 28 -5.83 10.02 -5.30
N LEU A 29 -5.96 10.86 -4.28
CA LEU A 29 -4.83 11.52 -3.63
C LEU A 29 -4.79 11.13 -2.14
N PRO A 30 -3.60 11.04 -1.54
CA PRO A 30 -3.48 10.94 -0.09
C PRO A 30 -4.02 12.22 0.56
N PRO A 31 -4.39 12.20 1.84
CA PRO A 31 -4.77 13.41 2.57
C PRO A 31 -3.62 14.42 2.53
N ILE A 32 -3.95 15.66 2.22
CA ILE A 32 -3.00 16.76 2.19
C ILE A 32 -3.40 17.75 3.28
N SER A 33 -2.47 18.06 4.17
CA SER A 33 -2.62 19.11 5.18
C SER A 33 -1.79 20.31 4.78
N VAL A 34 -2.38 21.50 4.92
CA VAL A 34 -1.70 22.78 4.72
C VAL A 34 -1.52 23.40 6.11
N PRO A 35 -0.33 23.28 6.71
CA PRO A 35 -0.10 23.83 8.03
C PRO A 35 -0.09 25.35 8.01
N ALA A 36 -0.82 25.96 8.92
CA ALA A 36 -0.92 27.40 9.08
C ALA A 36 -0.72 27.77 10.56
N ILE A 37 -0.20 28.97 10.81
CA ILE A 37 0.04 29.50 12.15
C ILE A 37 -0.97 30.63 12.40
N GLU A 38 -1.68 30.53 13.52
CA GLU A 38 -2.51 31.63 14.02
C GLU A 38 -1.66 32.57 14.87
N VAL A 39 -1.72 33.86 14.59
CA VAL A 39 -1.02 34.89 15.36
C VAL A 39 -2.04 35.67 16.17
N PRO A 40 -1.87 35.79 17.51
CA PRO A 40 -2.78 36.57 18.35
C PRO A 40 -2.92 38.02 17.85
N ASN A 41 -4.14 38.54 17.90
CA ASN A 41 -4.49 39.91 17.47
C ASN A 41 -4.30 40.19 15.94
N ARG A 42 -4.18 39.17 15.13
CA ARG A 42 -4.17 39.29 13.67
C ARG A 42 -5.36 38.54 13.08
N SER A 43 -6.03 39.16 12.12
CA SER A 43 -7.07 38.48 11.35
C SER A 43 -6.46 37.49 10.36
N GLY A 44 -6.93 36.23 10.36
CA GLY A 44 -6.45 35.15 9.50
C GLY A 44 -5.17 34.48 10.03
N SER A 45 -4.76 33.42 9.33
CA SER A 45 -3.57 32.62 9.64
C SER A 45 -2.46 32.87 8.63
N ILE A 46 -1.23 32.54 8.99
CA ILE A 46 -0.07 32.56 8.10
C ILE A 46 0.11 31.19 7.50
N ASP A 47 0.04 31.09 6.18
CA ASP A 47 0.35 29.87 5.44
C ASP A 47 1.88 29.64 5.48
N LEU A 48 2.29 28.42 5.90
CA LEU A 48 3.69 28.00 5.94
C LEU A 48 4.22 27.60 4.56
N GLN A 49 3.41 27.69 3.51
CA GLN A 49 3.75 27.39 2.12
C GLN A 49 4.36 25.99 1.91
N ARG A 50 3.91 25.02 2.70
CA ARG A 50 4.28 23.63 2.57
C ARG A 50 3.05 22.75 2.65
N ASN A 51 3.08 21.64 1.92
CA ASN A 51 2.06 20.60 1.99
C ASN A 51 2.60 19.42 2.77
N GLU A 52 1.85 18.96 3.74
CA GLU A 52 2.12 17.72 4.46
C GLU A 52 1.23 16.63 3.91
N ILE A 53 1.85 15.58 3.38
CA ILE A 53 1.13 14.45 2.79
C ILE A 53 0.96 13.40 3.88
N GLY A 54 -0.29 13.09 4.21
CA GLY A 54 -0.63 12.10 5.23
C GLY A 54 -0.64 10.66 4.70
N THR A 55 -0.95 9.72 5.58
CA THR A 55 -1.06 8.30 5.25
C THR A 55 -2.26 8.05 4.33
N ARG A 56 -2.12 7.08 3.42
CA ARG A 56 -3.20 6.66 2.53
C ARG A 56 -3.86 5.42 3.09
N GLU A 57 -5.18 5.39 3.09
CA GLU A 57 -5.96 4.20 3.40
C GLU A 57 -6.57 3.62 2.13
N ILE A 58 -6.46 2.31 1.97
CA ILE A 58 -7.05 1.55 0.86
C ILE A 58 -7.95 0.49 1.49
N LYS A 59 -9.22 0.47 1.06
CA LYS A 59 -10.24 -0.41 1.62
C LYS A 59 -10.75 -1.39 0.57
N PHE A 60 -10.93 -2.63 0.97
CA PHE A 60 -11.46 -3.70 0.15
C PHE A 60 -12.69 -4.29 0.81
N THR A 61 -13.84 -4.23 0.15
CA THR A 61 -15.01 -5.00 0.58
C THR A 61 -14.88 -6.40 0.00
N VAL A 62 -14.83 -7.41 0.86
CA VAL A 62 -14.57 -8.80 0.49
C VAL A 62 -15.71 -9.71 0.92
N THR A 63 -15.85 -10.84 0.22
CA THR A 63 -16.79 -11.90 0.58
C THR A 63 -16.04 -13.21 0.67
N LEU A 64 -16.18 -13.89 1.82
CA LEU A 64 -15.80 -15.26 2.03
C LEU A 64 -17.00 -16.16 1.67
N PHE A 65 -16.72 -17.38 1.28
CA PHE A 65 -17.75 -18.40 1.09
C PHE A 65 -17.42 -19.60 1.95
N ALA A 66 -18.32 -19.91 2.85
CA ALA A 66 -18.24 -21.11 3.70
C ALA A 66 -19.61 -21.80 3.71
N LEU A 67 -19.60 -23.12 3.86
CA LEU A 67 -20.82 -23.91 3.95
C LEU A 67 -21.33 -23.99 5.39
N THR A 68 -20.45 -23.81 6.36
CA THR A 68 -20.76 -23.85 7.78
C THR A 68 -20.03 -22.71 8.53
N ASP A 69 -20.56 -22.35 9.70
CA ASP A 69 -19.91 -21.36 10.58
C ASP A 69 -18.52 -21.81 11.04
N ALA A 70 -18.32 -23.12 11.20
CA ALA A 70 -17.03 -23.67 11.57
C ALA A 70 -16.00 -23.48 10.46
N ASP A 71 -16.40 -23.70 9.19
CA ASP A 71 -15.54 -23.47 8.02
C ASP A 71 -15.21 -21.98 7.89
N LEU A 72 -16.19 -21.11 8.12
CA LEU A 72 -15.99 -19.66 8.07
C LEU A 72 -14.94 -19.21 9.09
N ARG A 73 -15.05 -19.68 10.32
CA ARG A 73 -14.07 -19.36 11.38
C ARG A 73 -12.68 -19.94 11.08
N ALA A 74 -12.58 -21.11 10.44
CA ALA A 74 -11.30 -21.67 10.01
C ALA A 74 -10.66 -20.80 8.90
N GLN A 75 -11.46 -20.35 7.94
CA GLN A 75 -11.00 -19.43 6.88
C GLN A 75 -10.51 -18.09 7.45
N VAL A 76 -11.22 -17.51 8.41
CA VAL A 76 -10.81 -16.26 9.07
C VAL A 76 -9.48 -16.42 9.82
N ARG A 77 -9.23 -17.56 10.46
CA ARG A 77 -7.91 -17.84 11.08
C ARG A 77 -6.78 -17.89 10.04
N THR A 78 -7.03 -18.53 8.91
CA THR A 78 -6.07 -18.59 7.79
C THR A 78 -5.84 -17.19 7.21
N LEU A 79 -6.91 -16.40 7.12
CA LEU A 79 -6.87 -15.01 6.68
C LEU A 79 -6.02 -14.13 7.62
N SER A 80 -6.14 -14.34 8.93
CA SER A 80 -5.33 -13.59 9.91
C SER A 80 -3.83 -13.81 9.68
N ALA A 81 -3.41 -15.03 9.38
CA ALA A 81 -2.02 -15.33 9.04
C ALA A 81 -1.57 -14.70 7.70
N PHE A 82 -2.51 -14.47 6.78
CA PHE A 82 -2.26 -13.79 5.51
C PHE A 82 -2.12 -12.27 5.69
N LEU A 83 -2.84 -11.66 6.63
CA LEU A 83 -2.94 -10.21 6.78
C LEU A 83 -1.94 -9.61 7.77
N ILE A 84 -1.53 -10.38 8.80
CA ILE A 84 -0.73 -9.85 9.90
C ILE A 84 0.77 -9.92 9.58
N TYR A 85 1.37 -8.78 9.34
CA TYR A 85 2.82 -8.60 9.15
C TYR A 85 3.34 -7.46 10.04
N SER A 86 4.55 -7.64 10.58
CA SER A 86 5.20 -6.61 11.39
C SER A 86 5.72 -5.43 10.58
N LYS A 87 5.99 -5.64 9.29
CA LYS A 87 6.49 -4.62 8.36
C LYS A 87 5.48 -4.39 7.25
N ALA A 88 5.54 -3.21 6.63
CA ALA A 88 4.77 -2.92 5.43
C ALA A 88 5.12 -3.92 4.32
N GLN A 89 4.11 -4.42 3.64
CA GLN A 89 4.20 -5.38 2.56
C GLN A 89 3.72 -4.77 1.25
N GLU A 90 4.17 -5.34 0.15
CA GLU A 90 3.73 -4.92 -1.18
C GLU A 90 2.25 -5.26 -1.39
N LEU A 91 1.48 -4.25 -1.78
CA LEU A 91 0.08 -4.34 -2.16
C LEU A 91 -0.05 -3.92 -3.61
N ILE A 92 -0.49 -4.83 -4.48
CA ILE A 92 -0.74 -4.60 -5.90
C ILE A 92 -2.22 -4.82 -6.15
N ILE A 93 -2.85 -3.90 -6.86
CA ILE A 93 -4.29 -3.92 -7.14
C ILE A 93 -4.51 -4.26 -8.62
N SER A 94 -5.52 -5.07 -8.91
CA SER A 94 -5.79 -5.58 -10.26
C SER A 94 -6.11 -4.51 -11.32
N ASP A 95 -6.56 -3.33 -10.91
CA ASP A 95 -6.82 -2.20 -11.80
C ASP A 95 -5.55 -1.46 -12.25
N GLU A 96 -4.46 -1.54 -11.44
CA GLU A 96 -3.15 -0.97 -11.76
C GLU A 96 -2.01 -1.96 -11.46
N PRO A 97 -1.87 -3.03 -12.24
CA PRO A 97 -0.91 -4.10 -11.96
C PRO A 97 0.56 -3.65 -12.07
N ASN A 98 0.81 -2.52 -12.72
CA ASN A 98 2.14 -1.94 -12.89
C ASN A 98 2.55 -1.06 -11.69
N ARG A 99 1.70 -0.94 -10.67
CA ARG A 99 1.96 -0.13 -9.49
C ARG A 99 1.81 -0.95 -8.22
N LYS A 100 2.70 -0.70 -7.27
CA LYS A 100 2.70 -1.29 -5.93
C LYS A 100 2.66 -0.21 -4.85
N TYR A 101 1.98 -0.51 -3.77
CA TYR A 101 1.94 0.28 -2.54
C TYR A 101 2.59 -0.52 -1.42
N PHE A 102 3.21 0.17 -0.47
CA PHE A 102 3.69 -0.45 0.76
C PHE A 102 2.67 -0.25 1.87
N ALA A 103 1.96 -1.30 2.21
CA ALA A 103 0.82 -1.24 3.10
C ALA A 103 0.95 -2.18 4.30
N ARG A 104 0.28 -1.83 5.38
CA ARG A 104 0.01 -2.73 6.51
C ARG A 104 -1.48 -2.88 6.68
N PHE A 105 -1.91 -4.08 7.00
CA PHE A 105 -3.27 -4.30 7.45
C PHE A 105 -3.48 -3.58 8.79
N ASN A 106 -4.49 -2.73 8.86
CA ASN A 106 -4.80 -1.92 10.02
C ASN A 106 -6.31 -1.88 10.21
N GLN A 107 -6.80 -2.76 11.04
CA GLN A 107 -8.23 -2.92 11.25
C GLN A 107 -8.54 -3.27 12.69
N SER A 108 -9.73 -2.88 13.16
CA SER A 108 -10.22 -3.27 14.47
C SER A 108 -10.63 -4.75 14.50
N ASN A 109 -10.61 -5.36 15.69
CA ASN A 109 -11.05 -6.74 15.85
C ASN A 109 -12.52 -6.94 15.45
N ASN A 110 -13.36 -5.92 15.64
CA ASN A 110 -14.80 -5.98 15.34
C ASN A 110 -15.09 -6.30 13.87
N ASP A 111 -14.29 -5.76 12.96
CA ASP A 111 -14.49 -5.95 11.51
C ASP A 111 -14.16 -7.39 11.09
N LEU A 112 -13.14 -8.01 11.70
CA LEU A 112 -12.83 -9.43 11.48
C LEU A 112 -13.90 -10.36 12.08
N GLU A 113 -14.48 -9.97 13.21
CA GLU A 113 -15.60 -10.70 13.80
C GLU A 113 -16.86 -10.60 12.94
N GLU A 114 -17.12 -9.45 12.32
CA GLU A 114 -18.22 -9.28 11.36
C GLU A 114 -18.02 -10.19 10.15
N ILE A 115 -16.82 -10.23 9.59
CA ILE A 115 -16.49 -11.17 8.50
C ILE A 115 -16.71 -12.61 8.93
N ALA A 116 -16.36 -12.96 10.17
CA ALA A 116 -16.54 -14.30 10.71
C ALA A 116 -18.00 -14.68 10.98
N GLN A 117 -18.89 -13.71 11.07
CA GLN A 117 -20.33 -13.93 11.30
C GLN A 117 -21.14 -13.89 10.00
N THR A 118 -20.83 -12.94 9.13
CA THR A 118 -21.62 -12.66 7.92
C THR A 118 -21.00 -13.20 6.65
N GLY A 119 -19.71 -13.56 6.67
CA GLY A 119 -18.92 -13.90 5.48
C GLY A 119 -18.60 -12.71 4.59
N GLN A 120 -18.95 -11.48 5.01
CA GLN A 120 -18.68 -10.24 4.30
C GLN A 120 -18.07 -9.22 5.26
N GLY A 121 -17.21 -8.38 4.74
CA GLY A 121 -16.66 -7.28 5.51
C GLY A 121 -15.67 -6.44 4.73
N GLU A 122 -15.14 -5.45 5.42
CA GLU A 122 -14.18 -4.50 4.87
C GLU A 122 -12.78 -4.83 5.41
N LEU A 123 -11.78 -4.75 4.55
CA LEU A 123 -10.37 -4.85 4.92
C LEU A 123 -9.71 -3.50 4.67
N THR A 124 -9.14 -2.93 5.71
CA THR A 124 -8.45 -1.63 5.64
C THR A 124 -6.94 -1.82 5.67
N PHE A 125 -6.28 -1.29 4.66
CA PHE A 125 -4.82 -1.26 4.55
C PHE A 125 -4.33 0.19 4.66
N THR A 126 -3.41 0.43 5.57
CA THR A 126 -2.77 1.74 5.75
C THR A 126 -1.41 1.74 5.08
N CYS A 127 -1.23 2.64 4.12
CA CYS A 127 0.05 2.95 3.52
C CYS A 127 0.65 4.15 4.27
N PHE A 128 1.67 3.90 5.10
CA PHE A 128 2.40 4.97 5.79
C PHE A 128 3.22 5.79 4.81
N ASP A 129 3.72 5.14 3.75
CA ASP A 129 4.23 5.80 2.57
C ASP A 129 3.08 5.92 1.55
N PRO A 130 2.57 7.13 1.30
CA PRO A 130 1.36 7.32 0.51
C PRO A 130 1.57 7.17 -1.01
N PHE A 131 2.81 6.99 -1.45
CA PHE A 131 3.17 6.96 -2.86
C PHE A 131 2.98 5.57 -3.48
N ALA A 132 2.71 5.58 -4.78
CA ALA A 132 2.69 4.38 -5.60
C ALA A 132 4.03 4.21 -6.31
N TYR A 133 4.60 3.04 -6.26
CA TYR A 133 5.87 2.69 -6.90
C TYR A 133 5.63 1.81 -8.13
N SER A 134 6.56 1.86 -9.08
CA SER A 134 6.56 0.91 -10.19
C SER A 134 6.82 -0.51 -9.67
N THR A 135 6.14 -1.50 -10.24
CA THR A 135 6.45 -2.92 -10.00
C THR A 135 7.74 -3.34 -10.70
N VAL A 136 8.14 -2.61 -11.74
CA VAL A 136 9.40 -2.84 -12.47
C VAL A 136 10.46 -1.93 -11.88
N GLU A 137 11.55 -2.52 -11.40
CA GLU A 137 12.74 -1.80 -10.94
C GLU A 137 13.71 -1.61 -12.12
N ASN A 138 14.11 -0.38 -12.36
CA ASN A 138 15.11 -0.06 -13.35
C ASN A 138 16.47 0.05 -12.67
N ASN A 139 17.37 -0.85 -13.03
CA ASN A 139 18.76 -0.82 -12.59
C ASN A 139 19.64 -0.28 -13.71
N SER A 140 20.45 0.72 -13.43
CA SER A 140 21.42 1.28 -14.37
C SER A 140 22.83 1.15 -13.79
N LEU A 141 23.74 0.61 -14.60
CA LEU A 141 25.16 0.59 -14.26
C LEU A 141 25.80 1.91 -14.70
N PHE A 142 26.46 2.56 -13.78
CA PHE A 142 27.17 3.80 -14.03
C PHE A 142 28.66 3.48 -14.26
N MET A 143 29.11 3.74 -15.48
CA MET A 143 30.51 3.51 -15.89
C MET A 143 31.27 4.81 -16.19
N THR A 144 30.59 5.95 -16.06
CA THR A 144 31.14 7.28 -16.36
C THR A 144 30.94 8.23 -15.21
N GLU A 145 31.73 9.27 -15.13
CA GLU A 145 31.64 10.29 -14.08
C GLU A 145 30.31 11.06 -14.07
N LEU A 146 29.65 11.16 -15.21
CA LEU A 146 28.40 11.88 -15.37
C LEU A 146 27.32 10.94 -15.94
N ASN A 147 26.30 10.67 -15.13
CA ASN A 147 25.17 9.84 -15.53
C ASN A 147 23.86 10.59 -15.26
N THR A 148 22.96 10.58 -16.22
CA THR A 148 21.67 11.20 -16.11
C THR A 148 20.59 10.15 -15.89
N ILE A 149 19.81 10.28 -14.81
CA ILE A 149 18.63 9.46 -14.54
C ILE A 149 17.40 10.33 -14.75
N THR A 150 16.51 9.88 -15.62
CA THR A 150 15.23 10.56 -15.83
C THR A 150 14.17 9.95 -14.92
N ASN A 151 13.57 10.79 -14.08
CA ASN A 151 12.41 10.41 -13.27
C ASN A 151 11.13 10.70 -14.06
N ASN A 152 10.46 9.65 -14.54
CA ASN A 152 9.16 9.76 -15.23
C ASN A 152 7.96 9.78 -14.25
N GLY A 153 8.21 9.78 -12.96
CA GLY A 153 7.18 9.86 -11.92
C GLY A 153 6.75 11.30 -11.64
N SER A 154 5.60 11.46 -11.00
CA SER A 154 5.04 12.76 -10.59
C SER A 154 5.62 13.28 -9.27
N THR A 155 6.40 12.47 -8.57
CA THR A 155 6.95 12.80 -7.25
C THR A 155 8.48 12.72 -7.28
N ARG A 156 9.13 13.55 -6.47
CA ARG A 156 10.59 13.54 -6.32
C ARG A 156 11.03 12.15 -5.82
N LEU A 157 11.99 11.56 -6.51
CA LEU A 157 12.57 10.26 -6.19
C LEU A 157 14.01 10.45 -5.70
N PHE A 158 14.39 9.69 -4.68
CA PHE A 158 15.77 9.55 -4.23
C PHE A 158 16.28 8.19 -4.71
N PRO A 159 17.14 8.14 -5.75
CA PRO A 159 17.67 6.89 -6.26
C PRO A 159 18.57 6.22 -5.22
N ARG A 160 18.50 4.89 -5.13
CA ARG A 160 19.40 4.10 -4.29
C ARG A 160 20.66 3.82 -5.09
N CYS A 161 21.80 4.35 -4.65
CA CYS A 161 23.09 4.06 -5.22
C CYS A 161 23.77 2.93 -4.43
N LEU A 162 24.23 1.90 -5.13
CA LEU A 162 25.08 0.85 -4.58
C LEU A 162 26.48 1.03 -5.14
N LEU A 163 27.42 1.33 -4.28
CA LEU A 163 28.84 1.40 -4.63
C LEU A 163 29.47 0.03 -4.36
N TYR A 164 30.01 -0.58 -5.38
CA TYR A 164 30.84 -1.78 -5.26
C TYR A 164 32.29 -1.34 -5.32
N THR A 165 33.02 -1.53 -4.25
CA THR A 165 34.47 -1.51 -4.28
C THR A 165 34.94 -2.92 -4.67
N SER A 166 35.64 -3.09 -5.79
CA SER A 166 36.37 -4.29 -6.01
C SER A 166 37.55 -4.24 -5.04
N ASP A 167 37.60 -5.13 -4.05
CA ASP A 167 38.84 -5.46 -3.40
C ASP A 167 39.73 -6.04 -4.49
N ALA A 168 40.72 -5.28 -4.90
CA ALA A 168 41.86 -5.86 -5.59
C ALA A 168 42.46 -6.83 -4.58
N ALA A 169 42.18 -8.13 -4.74
CA ALA A 169 42.89 -9.17 -4.05
C ALA A 169 44.34 -9.06 -4.46
N ASP A 170 45.16 -8.78 -3.50
CA ASP A 170 46.60 -8.76 -3.59
C ASP A 170 47.13 -10.06 -4.18
N ASP A 171 48.06 -9.90 -5.12
CA ASP A 171 49.08 -10.90 -5.46
C ASP A 171 49.99 -11.16 -4.27
#